data_7db4fd58a78f23497eefb719cef9d273
#
_entry.id   7db4fd58a78f23497eefb719cef9d273
#
_cell.length_a   1.000
_cell.length_b   1.000
_cell.length_c   1.000
_cell.angle_alpha   90.00
_cell.angle_beta   90.00
_cell.angle_gamma   90.00
#
_symmetry.space_group_name_H-M   'P 1'
#
loop_
_entity.id
_entity.type
_entity.pdbx_description
1 polymer ?
#
loop_
_entity_poly.entity_id
_entity_poly.type
_entity_poly.pdbx_seq_one_letter_code
_entity_poly.pdbx_strand_id
1 'polypeptide(L)'
;LFKLLEALFELFVPLVIAAIIDTGIENGDTGYIIKMCLVLVLLGFVGLAFSITAQYFAAKASVGFVSKIRHVLFGHIQSLSYSELDQIGTSTLITRMTSDMNQVQNGMNLALRLLLRSPFVVFGAMIMAFTIDVPSAMIFVYVTIVLLIVVFGIMLGSIPLYKKVQQKLDAVMTVTRENLTGVRVIRAFCKEDEETDDFINKNNELTASQKFVGKISALMNPVTYVIINLAIIRLIHTGAVRVEAGILTQGAVVALYNYMSQILVELIKLANLIINITKSIACGNRIQAVLDIKPCLLYTSPSPRDSTSS
;
A
#
# COMPACT_ATOMS: atom_id res chain seq x y z
N LEU A 1 1.17 18.63 -3.66
CA LEU A 1 0.61 19.86 -3.08
C LEU A 1 -0.88 19.71 -2.76
N PHE A 2 -1.75 19.44 -3.74
CA PHE A 2 -3.21 19.33 -3.53
C PHE A 2 -3.60 18.30 -2.46
N LYS A 3 -2.87 17.18 -2.38
CA LYS A 3 -3.09 16.14 -1.36
C LYS A 3 -2.71 16.57 0.05
N LEU A 4 -1.74 17.46 0.19
CA LEU A 4 -1.36 18.07 1.46
C LEU A 4 -2.39 19.13 1.90
N LEU A 5 -2.92 19.93 0.95
CA LEU A 5 -3.98 20.87 1.24
C LEU A 5 -5.27 20.18 1.68
N GLU A 6 -5.66 19.09 1.01
CA GLU A 6 -6.78 18.23 1.45
C GLU A 6 -6.58 17.76 2.90
N ALA A 7 -5.39 17.22 3.22
CA ALA A 7 -5.07 16.76 4.56
C ALA A 7 -5.08 17.89 5.60
N LEU A 8 -4.64 19.09 5.22
CA LEU A 8 -4.69 20.27 6.09
C LEU A 8 -6.15 20.63 6.45
N PHE A 9 -7.05 20.68 5.47
CA PHE A 9 -8.47 20.97 5.73
C PHE A 9 -9.11 19.87 6.59
N GLU A 10 -8.74 18.61 6.39
CA GLU A 10 -9.22 17.48 7.20
C GLU A 10 -8.82 17.62 8.68
N LEU A 11 -7.64 18.19 8.97
CA LEU A 11 -7.19 18.45 10.34
C LEU A 11 -7.98 19.56 11.05
N PHE A 12 -8.64 20.47 10.32
CA PHE A 12 -9.48 21.51 10.94
C PHE A 12 -10.87 20.99 11.33
N VAL A 13 -11.35 19.91 10.72
CA VAL A 13 -12.70 19.37 10.99
C VAL A 13 -12.93 19.06 12.47
N PRO A 14 -12.03 18.37 13.20
CA PRO A 14 -12.22 18.10 14.62
C PRO A 14 -12.29 19.36 15.47
N LEU A 15 -11.56 20.44 15.13
CA LEU A 15 -11.64 21.70 15.85
C LEU A 15 -12.98 22.41 15.67
N VAL A 16 -13.53 22.38 14.45
CA VAL A 16 -14.84 22.96 14.19
C VAL A 16 -15.93 22.17 14.95
N ILE A 17 -15.81 20.83 15.02
CA ILE A 17 -16.69 19.99 15.83
C ILE A 17 -16.59 20.37 17.31
N ALA A 18 -15.37 20.56 17.84
CA ALA A 18 -15.17 21.01 19.21
C ALA A 18 -15.87 22.35 19.47
N ALA A 19 -15.70 23.33 18.58
CA ALA A 19 -16.35 24.63 18.70
C ALA A 19 -17.89 24.55 18.67
N ILE A 20 -18.45 23.62 17.88
CA ILE A 20 -19.92 23.37 17.88
C ILE A 20 -20.36 22.86 19.27
N ILE A 21 -19.60 21.96 19.88
CA ILE A 21 -19.94 21.37 21.18
C ILE A 21 -19.79 22.42 22.28
N ASP A 22 -18.64 23.08 22.36
CA ASP A 22 -18.28 23.96 23.46
C ASP A 22 -19.02 25.28 23.44
N THR A 23 -19.30 25.84 22.24
CA THR A 23 -19.94 27.16 22.14
C THR A 23 -21.40 27.01 21.69
N GLY A 24 -21.68 26.12 20.74
CA GLY A 24 -23.04 25.98 20.18
C GLY A 24 -24.00 25.23 21.12
N ILE A 25 -23.58 24.02 21.54
CA ILE A 25 -24.48 23.16 22.36
C ILE A 25 -24.54 23.66 23.80
N GLU A 26 -23.38 24.00 24.38
CA GLU A 26 -23.33 24.45 25.79
C GLU A 26 -24.14 25.74 26.02
N ASN A 27 -24.11 26.70 25.07
CA ASN A 27 -24.88 27.93 25.16
C ASN A 27 -26.28 27.85 24.54
N GLY A 28 -26.65 26.73 23.91
CA GLY A 28 -27.93 26.56 23.22
C GLY A 28 -28.13 27.47 22.00
N ASP A 29 -27.03 28.01 21.42
CA ASP A 29 -27.09 28.91 20.27
C ASP A 29 -27.23 28.13 18.96
N THR A 30 -28.47 27.92 18.53
CA THR A 30 -28.79 27.25 17.25
C THR A 30 -28.26 27.99 16.03
N GLY A 31 -28.18 29.34 16.11
CA GLY A 31 -27.61 30.16 15.00
C GLY A 31 -26.12 29.89 14.80
N TYR A 32 -25.37 29.79 15.89
CA TYR A 32 -23.94 29.42 15.85
C TYR A 32 -23.74 28.00 15.32
N ILE A 33 -24.54 27.03 15.79
CA ILE A 33 -24.49 25.64 15.31
C ILE A 33 -24.69 25.58 13.80
N ILE A 34 -25.72 26.24 13.26
CA ILE A 34 -26.00 26.25 11.82
C ILE A 34 -24.83 26.86 11.04
N LYS A 35 -24.26 28.00 11.51
CA LYS A 35 -23.08 28.61 10.86
C LYS A 35 -21.89 27.67 10.81
N MET A 36 -21.57 26.98 11.92
CA MET A 36 -20.45 26.03 12.00
C MET A 36 -20.70 24.76 11.18
N CYS A 37 -21.93 24.26 11.12
CA CYS A 37 -22.30 23.19 10.22
C CYS A 37 -22.09 23.58 8.74
N LEU A 38 -22.44 24.82 8.39
CA LEU A 38 -22.20 25.33 7.03
C LEU A 38 -20.68 25.44 6.72
N VAL A 39 -19.86 25.81 7.71
CA VAL A 39 -18.39 25.77 7.60
C VAL A 39 -17.90 24.34 7.38
N LEU A 40 -18.43 23.33 8.09
CA LEU A 40 -18.07 21.93 7.86
C LEU A 40 -18.43 21.47 6.45
N VAL A 41 -19.60 21.84 5.96
CA VAL A 41 -20.04 21.54 4.58
C VAL A 41 -19.07 22.21 3.57
N LEU A 42 -18.71 23.46 3.79
CA LEU A 42 -17.77 24.18 2.94
C LEU A 42 -16.37 23.52 2.94
N LEU A 43 -15.85 23.17 4.13
CA LEU A 43 -14.59 22.42 4.25
C LEU A 43 -14.66 21.09 3.51
N GLY A 44 -15.79 20.38 3.59
CA GLY A 44 -16.04 19.14 2.85
C GLY A 44 -16.01 19.34 1.34
N PHE A 45 -16.65 20.37 0.81
CA PHE A 45 -16.63 20.70 -0.62
C PHE A 45 -15.24 21.10 -1.11
N VAL A 46 -14.52 21.93 -0.35
CA VAL A 46 -13.14 22.31 -0.67
C VAL A 46 -12.22 21.10 -0.64
N GLY A 47 -12.31 20.26 0.40
CA GLY A 47 -11.57 19.01 0.51
C GLY A 47 -11.85 18.06 -0.66
N LEU A 48 -13.12 17.92 -1.06
CA LEU A 48 -13.53 17.12 -2.22
C LEU A 48 -12.90 17.64 -3.51
N ALA A 49 -12.94 18.95 -3.77
CA ALA A 49 -12.34 19.55 -4.95
C ALA A 49 -10.82 19.28 -5.03
N PHE A 50 -10.09 19.47 -3.91
CA PHE A 50 -8.67 19.14 -3.83
C PHE A 50 -8.39 17.64 -3.98
N SER A 51 -9.26 16.78 -3.41
CA SER A 51 -9.13 15.33 -3.53
C SER A 51 -9.26 14.86 -4.98
N ILE A 52 -10.30 15.32 -5.69
CA ILE A 52 -10.53 14.98 -7.11
C ILE A 52 -9.36 15.46 -7.96
N THR A 53 -8.94 16.71 -7.77
CA THR A 53 -7.81 17.29 -8.50
C THR A 53 -6.53 16.51 -8.27
N ALA A 54 -6.22 16.19 -7.02
CA ALA A 54 -5.04 15.41 -6.65
C ALA A 54 -5.06 14.01 -7.25
N GLN A 55 -6.22 13.32 -7.23
CA GLN A 55 -6.37 11.99 -7.82
C GLN A 55 -6.21 12.02 -9.34
N TYR A 56 -6.77 13.01 -10.01
CA TYR A 56 -6.63 13.19 -11.45
C TYR A 56 -5.16 13.35 -11.84
N PHE A 57 -4.41 14.25 -11.19
CA PHE A 57 -3.01 14.47 -11.50
C PHE A 57 -2.12 13.28 -11.14
N ALA A 58 -2.41 12.57 -10.04
CA ALA A 58 -1.70 11.35 -9.68
C ALA A 58 -1.92 10.23 -10.71
N ALA A 59 -3.15 10.04 -11.16
CA ALA A 59 -3.48 9.08 -12.21
C ALA A 59 -2.81 9.46 -13.54
N LYS A 60 -2.92 10.72 -13.96
CA LYS A 60 -2.29 11.22 -15.20
C LYS A 60 -0.77 11.06 -15.18
N ALA A 61 -0.13 11.36 -14.04
CA ALA A 61 1.32 11.21 -13.89
C ALA A 61 1.75 9.74 -13.93
N SER A 62 1.05 8.84 -13.20
CA SER A 62 1.38 7.41 -13.14
C SER A 62 1.18 6.71 -14.49
N VAL A 63 0.06 7.00 -15.18
CA VAL A 63 -0.20 6.46 -16.52
C VAL A 63 0.81 7.00 -17.54
N GLY A 64 1.08 8.30 -17.53
CA GLY A 64 2.06 8.93 -18.43
C GLY A 64 3.48 8.40 -18.23
N PHE A 65 3.89 8.20 -16.98
CA PHE A 65 5.19 7.61 -16.62
C PHE A 65 5.32 6.19 -17.18
N VAL A 66 4.34 5.32 -16.89
CA VAL A 66 4.38 3.92 -17.34
C VAL A 66 4.24 3.82 -18.87
N SER A 67 3.45 4.68 -19.49
CA SER A 67 3.36 4.74 -20.95
C SER A 67 4.72 5.02 -21.60
N LYS A 68 5.50 5.97 -21.03
CA LYS A 68 6.86 6.25 -21.51
C LYS A 68 7.79 5.06 -21.30
N ILE A 69 7.77 4.43 -20.12
CA ILE A 69 8.61 3.24 -19.86
C ILE A 69 8.24 2.12 -20.81
N ARG A 70 6.93 1.89 -21.06
CA ARG A 70 6.45 0.86 -21.98
C ARG A 70 6.98 1.11 -23.41
N HIS A 71 6.96 2.36 -23.85
CA HIS A 71 7.50 2.74 -25.17
C HIS A 71 9.01 2.48 -25.24
N VAL A 72 9.77 2.89 -24.21
CA VAL A 72 11.22 2.65 -24.15
C VAL A 72 11.53 1.16 -24.12
N LEU A 73 10.83 0.40 -23.27
CA LEU A 73 11.02 -1.05 -23.15
C LEU A 73 10.70 -1.77 -24.46
N PHE A 74 9.62 -1.40 -25.13
CA PHE A 74 9.25 -2.00 -26.41
C PHE A 74 10.30 -1.70 -27.48
N GLY A 75 10.76 -0.44 -27.58
CA GLY A 75 11.85 -0.07 -28.49
C GLY A 75 13.14 -0.83 -28.23
N HIS A 76 13.46 -1.02 -26.94
CA HIS A 76 14.64 -1.79 -26.53
C HIS A 76 14.51 -3.27 -26.90
N ILE A 77 13.35 -3.90 -26.66
CA ILE A 77 13.06 -5.29 -27.06
C ILE A 77 13.25 -5.48 -28.56
N GLN A 78 12.82 -4.52 -29.38
CA GLN A 78 12.98 -4.57 -30.83
C GLN A 78 14.45 -4.44 -31.30
N SER A 79 15.34 -3.92 -30.45
CA SER A 79 16.77 -3.80 -30.73
C SER A 79 17.59 -5.00 -30.26
N LEU A 80 17.01 -5.94 -29.51
CA LEU A 80 17.68 -7.14 -29.03
C LEU A 80 17.86 -8.16 -30.16
N SER A 81 18.93 -8.95 -30.07
CA SER A 81 19.19 -10.07 -31.00
C SER A 81 18.27 -11.27 -30.68
N TYR A 82 18.11 -12.17 -31.64
CA TYR A 82 17.32 -13.41 -31.44
C TYR A 82 17.84 -14.26 -30.28
N SER A 83 19.18 -14.33 -30.10
CA SER A 83 19.81 -15.08 -29.00
C SER A 83 19.40 -14.52 -27.62
N GLU A 84 19.35 -13.19 -27.47
CA GLU A 84 18.96 -12.52 -26.23
C GLU A 84 17.46 -12.70 -25.97
N LEU A 85 16.63 -12.61 -27.04
CA LEU A 85 15.19 -12.86 -26.94
C LEU A 85 14.88 -14.28 -26.50
N ASP A 86 15.62 -15.27 -27.03
CA ASP A 86 15.45 -16.68 -26.65
C ASP A 86 15.90 -16.95 -25.22
N GLN A 87 16.97 -16.30 -24.75
CA GLN A 87 17.43 -16.43 -23.35
C GLN A 87 16.41 -15.86 -22.35
N ILE A 88 15.81 -14.72 -22.64
CA ILE A 88 14.83 -14.10 -21.76
C ILE A 88 13.48 -14.86 -21.81
N GLY A 89 13.12 -15.33 -23.00
CA GLY A 89 11.86 -15.98 -23.31
C GLY A 89 10.71 -15.00 -23.53
N THR A 90 9.93 -15.25 -24.58
CA THR A 90 8.81 -14.38 -25.00
C THR A 90 7.74 -14.21 -23.90
N SER A 91 7.43 -15.28 -23.15
CA SER A 91 6.45 -15.24 -22.05
C SER A 91 6.89 -14.29 -20.91
N THR A 92 8.21 -14.24 -20.64
CA THR A 92 8.77 -13.32 -19.65
C THR A 92 8.61 -11.87 -20.13
N LEU A 93 8.96 -11.57 -21.38
CA LEU A 93 8.84 -10.23 -21.95
C LEU A 93 7.38 -9.73 -21.94
N ILE A 94 6.42 -10.59 -22.29
CA ILE A 94 4.99 -10.28 -22.21
C ILE A 94 4.61 -9.94 -20.75
N THR A 95 5.08 -10.72 -19.77
CA THR A 95 4.82 -10.45 -18.34
C THR A 95 5.41 -9.11 -17.89
N ARG A 96 6.63 -8.74 -18.36
CA ARG A 96 7.24 -7.43 -18.07
C ARG A 96 6.41 -6.30 -18.67
N MET A 97 5.96 -6.44 -19.93
CA MET A 97 5.18 -5.43 -20.65
C MET A 97 3.75 -5.23 -20.09
N THR A 98 3.20 -6.25 -19.43
CA THR A 98 1.82 -6.24 -18.94
C THR A 98 1.74 -6.16 -17.42
N SER A 99 1.92 -7.28 -16.72
CA SER A 99 1.71 -7.41 -15.29
C SER A 99 2.66 -6.53 -14.48
N ASP A 100 3.97 -6.56 -14.79
CA ASP A 100 4.96 -5.79 -14.05
C ASP A 100 4.77 -4.27 -14.27
N MET A 101 4.48 -3.86 -15.51
CA MET A 101 4.15 -2.45 -15.80
C MET A 101 2.91 -1.96 -15.07
N ASN A 102 1.86 -2.78 -15.00
CA ASN A 102 0.65 -2.43 -14.25
C ASN A 102 0.91 -2.32 -12.74
N GLN A 103 1.77 -3.20 -12.19
CA GLN A 103 2.16 -3.12 -10.78
C GLN A 103 2.98 -1.86 -10.49
N VAL A 104 3.90 -1.46 -11.38
CA VAL A 104 4.65 -0.19 -11.29
C VAL A 104 3.69 1.00 -11.36
N GLN A 105 2.71 0.98 -12.27
CA GLN A 105 1.70 2.03 -12.37
C GLN A 105 0.91 2.19 -11.08
N ASN A 106 0.44 1.08 -10.50
CA ASN A 106 -0.32 1.08 -9.27
C ASN A 106 0.51 1.60 -8.09
N GLY A 107 1.76 1.16 -7.98
CA GLY A 107 2.65 1.64 -6.93
C GLY A 107 2.97 3.13 -7.05
N MET A 108 3.22 3.62 -8.26
CA MET A 108 3.46 5.03 -8.51
C MET A 108 2.22 5.88 -8.18
N ASN A 109 1.03 5.43 -8.57
CA ASN A 109 -0.22 6.12 -8.24
C ASN A 109 -0.45 6.18 -6.72
N LEU A 110 -0.27 5.05 -6.01
CA LEU A 110 -0.40 4.99 -4.56
C LEU A 110 0.66 5.87 -3.85
N ALA A 111 1.90 5.85 -4.33
CA ALA A 111 2.97 6.69 -3.79
C ALA A 111 2.62 8.18 -3.91
N LEU A 112 2.20 8.64 -5.08
CA LEU A 112 1.81 10.05 -5.30
C LEU A 112 0.61 10.48 -4.44
N ARG A 113 -0.27 9.55 -4.09
CA ARG A 113 -1.49 9.86 -3.33
C ARG A 113 -1.29 9.80 -1.82
N LEU A 114 -0.53 8.82 -1.31
CA LEU A 114 -0.50 8.49 0.11
C LEU A 114 0.86 8.73 0.79
N LEU A 115 1.98 8.69 0.05
CA LEU A 115 3.31 8.72 0.66
C LEU A 115 3.58 9.99 1.48
N LEU A 116 3.12 11.15 0.98
CA LEU A 116 3.26 12.42 1.68
C LEU A 116 2.06 12.72 2.58
N ARG A 117 0.86 12.25 2.18
CA ARG A 117 -0.37 12.53 2.93
C ARG A 117 -0.37 11.85 4.30
N SER A 118 -0.09 10.54 4.36
CA SER A 118 -0.21 9.78 5.60
C SER A 118 0.73 10.27 6.71
N PRO A 119 2.04 10.52 6.47
CA PRO A 119 2.89 11.14 7.48
C PRO A 119 2.40 12.54 7.88
N PHE A 120 1.98 13.35 6.90
CA PHE A 120 1.50 14.72 7.16
C PHE A 120 0.26 14.73 8.08
N VAL A 121 -0.70 13.83 7.87
CA VAL A 121 -1.89 13.70 8.73
C VAL A 121 -1.49 13.22 10.13
N VAL A 122 -0.60 12.21 10.24
CA VAL A 122 -0.16 11.67 11.53
C VAL A 122 0.56 12.73 12.36
N PHE A 123 1.56 13.41 11.77
CA PHE A 123 2.28 14.48 12.47
C PHE A 123 1.39 15.71 12.71
N GLY A 124 0.56 16.07 11.74
CA GLY A 124 -0.39 17.17 11.86
C GLY A 124 -1.39 16.95 12.99
N ALA A 125 -2.02 15.77 13.04
CA ALA A 125 -2.95 15.42 14.14
C ALA A 125 -2.24 15.39 15.50
N MET A 126 -0.98 14.93 15.54
CA MET A 126 -0.18 14.96 16.77
C MET A 126 0.12 16.39 17.22
N ILE A 127 0.54 17.27 16.30
CA ILE A 127 0.78 18.69 16.60
C ILE A 127 -0.52 19.34 17.10
N MET A 128 -1.66 19.10 16.43
CA MET A 128 -2.95 19.63 16.85
C MET A 128 -3.36 19.11 18.25
N ALA A 129 -3.08 17.84 18.57
CA ALA A 129 -3.31 17.30 19.91
C ALA A 129 -2.46 18.01 20.97
N PHE A 130 -1.20 18.33 20.66
CA PHE A 130 -0.31 19.08 21.58
C PHE A 130 -0.78 20.53 21.81
N THR A 131 -1.44 21.15 20.84
CA THR A 131 -2.01 22.49 21.03
C THR A 131 -3.25 22.51 21.91
N ILE A 132 -3.95 21.37 22.01
CA ILE A 132 -5.14 21.23 22.87
C ILE A 132 -4.73 20.90 24.30
N ASP A 133 -3.98 19.81 24.49
CA ASP A 133 -3.58 19.36 25.83
C ASP A 133 -2.35 18.46 25.78
N VAL A 134 -1.27 18.88 26.46
CA VAL A 134 0.01 18.16 26.45
C VAL A 134 -0.07 16.77 27.09
N PRO A 135 -0.68 16.55 28.29
CA PRO A 135 -0.80 15.22 28.87
C PRO A 135 -1.61 14.24 28.02
N SER A 136 -2.69 14.70 27.39
CA SER A 136 -3.48 13.89 26.47
C SER A 136 -2.71 13.58 25.19
N ALA A 137 -1.93 14.53 24.66
CA ALA A 137 -1.09 14.35 23.50
C ALA A 137 0.03 13.31 23.70
N MET A 138 0.56 13.19 24.91
CA MET A 138 1.53 12.15 25.22
C MET A 138 0.99 10.73 25.03
N ILE A 139 -0.32 10.52 25.22
CA ILE A 139 -0.98 9.23 24.92
C ILE A 139 -0.85 8.90 23.43
N PHE A 140 -0.98 9.90 22.54
CA PHE A 140 -0.82 9.72 21.09
C PHE A 140 0.60 9.24 20.72
N VAL A 141 1.62 9.84 21.36
CA VAL A 141 3.02 9.43 21.14
C VAL A 141 3.22 7.97 21.53
N TYR A 142 2.77 7.59 22.74
CA TYR A 142 2.86 6.21 23.23
C TYR A 142 2.17 5.23 22.29
N VAL A 143 0.94 5.51 21.93
CA VAL A 143 0.12 4.63 21.08
C VAL A 143 0.71 4.50 19.68
N THR A 144 1.18 5.62 19.11
CA THR A 144 1.82 5.61 17.79
C THR A 144 3.08 4.73 17.80
N ILE A 145 3.94 4.85 18.81
CA ILE A 145 5.14 4.02 18.94
C ILE A 145 4.76 2.54 19.10
N VAL A 146 3.81 2.21 19.97
CA VAL A 146 3.35 0.82 20.18
C VAL A 146 2.76 0.25 18.89
N LEU A 147 1.94 1.02 18.17
CA LEU A 147 1.36 0.59 16.90
C LEU A 147 2.43 0.37 15.83
N LEU A 148 3.42 1.26 15.72
CA LEU A 148 4.54 1.07 14.80
C LEU A 148 5.30 -0.22 15.11
N ILE A 149 5.64 -0.47 16.37
CA ILE A 149 6.35 -1.70 16.78
C ILE A 149 5.53 -2.94 16.44
N VAL A 150 4.24 -2.96 16.73
CA VAL A 150 3.35 -4.10 16.49
C VAL A 150 3.15 -4.32 14.98
N VAL A 151 2.82 -3.29 14.22
CA VAL A 151 2.57 -3.39 12.78
C VAL A 151 3.83 -3.82 12.04
N PHE A 152 4.97 -3.15 12.30
CA PHE A 152 6.25 -3.53 11.68
C PHE A 152 6.75 -4.89 12.16
N GLY A 153 6.56 -5.24 13.43
CA GLY A 153 6.92 -6.53 14.00
C GLY A 153 6.18 -7.68 13.29
N ILE A 154 4.86 -7.57 13.15
CA ILE A 154 4.05 -8.57 12.43
C ILE A 154 4.44 -8.60 10.94
N MET A 155 4.64 -7.45 10.30
CA MET A 155 5.01 -7.36 8.90
C MET A 155 6.37 -8.03 8.64
N LEU A 156 7.41 -7.67 9.40
CA LEU A 156 8.75 -8.24 9.25
C LEU A 156 8.78 -9.74 9.58
N GLY A 157 8.04 -10.17 10.59
CA GLY A 157 7.89 -11.59 10.93
C GLY A 157 7.14 -12.39 9.85
N SER A 158 6.24 -11.76 9.10
CA SER A 158 5.48 -12.42 8.04
C SER A 158 6.29 -12.61 6.75
N ILE A 159 7.29 -11.77 6.46
CA ILE A 159 8.10 -11.84 5.21
C ILE A 159 8.75 -13.22 5.00
N PRO A 160 9.51 -13.80 5.98
CA PRO A 160 10.13 -15.11 5.79
C PRO A 160 9.10 -16.24 5.67
N LEU A 161 7.94 -16.09 6.31
CA LEU A 161 6.86 -17.06 6.22
C LEU A 161 6.23 -17.05 4.81
N TYR A 162 5.99 -15.88 4.24
CA TYR A 162 5.52 -15.77 2.85
C TYR A 162 6.53 -16.34 1.85
N LYS A 163 7.84 -16.19 2.09
CA LYS A 163 8.86 -16.84 1.25
C LYS A 163 8.76 -18.36 1.30
N LYS A 164 8.52 -18.95 2.48
CA LYS A 164 8.31 -20.41 2.61
C LYS A 164 7.05 -20.87 1.88
N VAL A 165 5.96 -20.11 1.97
CA VAL A 165 4.73 -20.41 1.21
C VAL A 165 5.00 -20.37 -0.29
N GLN A 166 5.77 -19.38 -0.77
CA GLN A 166 6.14 -19.29 -2.18
C GLN A 166 6.97 -20.51 -2.64
N GLN A 167 7.95 -20.94 -1.87
CA GLN A 167 8.75 -22.13 -2.18
C GLN A 167 7.88 -23.40 -2.29
N LYS A 168 6.89 -23.57 -1.39
CA LYS A 168 5.96 -24.68 -1.46
C LYS A 168 5.00 -24.57 -2.64
N LEU A 169 4.58 -23.36 -3.00
CA LEU A 169 3.78 -23.13 -4.20
C LEU A 169 4.58 -23.50 -5.46
N ASP A 170 5.85 -23.10 -5.53
CA ASP A 170 6.73 -23.46 -6.65
C ASP A 170 6.91 -24.96 -6.78
N ALA A 171 6.99 -25.70 -5.65
CA ALA A 171 7.03 -27.17 -5.65
C ALA A 171 5.74 -27.80 -6.21
N VAL A 172 4.56 -27.32 -5.82
CA VAL A 172 3.26 -27.75 -6.38
C VAL A 172 3.19 -27.45 -7.88
N MET A 173 3.63 -26.25 -8.29
CA MET A 173 3.66 -25.87 -9.71
C MET A 173 4.61 -26.76 -10.53
N THR A 174 5.74 -27.18 -9.95
CA THR A 174 6.70 -28.09 -10.61
C THR A 174 6.05 -29.45 -10.87
N VAL A 175 5.46 -30.08 -9.85
CA VAL A 175 4.74 -31.35 -10.01
C VAL A 175 3.62 -31.25 -11.04
N THR A 176 2.83 -30.15 -10.97
CA THR A 176 1.76 -29.92 -11.96
C THR A 176 2.31 -29.86 -13.39
N ARG A 177 3.46 -29.15 -13.59
CA ARG A 177 4.09 -29.06 -14.91
C ARG A 177 4.64 -30.41 -15.38
N GLU A 178 5.31 -31.15 -14.50
CA GLU A 178 5.86 -32.48 -14.79
C GLU A 178 4.75 -33.44 -15.18
N ASN A 179 3.64 -33.47 -14.44
CA ASN A 179 2.48 -34.31 -14.72
C ASN A 179 1.79 -33.97 -16.05
N LEU A 180 1.66 -32.65 -16.35
CA LEU A 180 1.06 -32.23 -17.62
C LEU A 180 1.95 -32.53 -18.84
N THR A 181 3.27 -32.42 -18.70
CA THR A 181 4.20 -32.75 -19.79
C THR A 181 4.44 -34.22 -19.93
N GLY A 182 4.47 -34.99 -18.80
CA GLY A 182 4.70 -36.42 -18.71
C GLY A 182 3.46 -37.30 -18.76
N VAL A 183 2.27 -36.77 -18.99
CA VAL A 183 0.98 -37.48 -18.87
C VAL A 183 0.93 -38.80 -19.67
N ARG A 184 1.58 -38.87 -20.83
CA ARG A 184 1.62 -40.07 -21.65
C ARG A 184 2.48 -41.17 -20.99
N VAL A 185 3.58 -40.79 -20.36
CA VAL A 185 4.48 -41.72 -19.65
C VAL A 185 3.80 -42.23 -18.38
N ILE A 186 3.20 -41.33 -17.59
CA ILE A 186 2.46 -41.69 -16.36
C ILE A 186 1.40 -42.72 -16.66
N ARG A 187 0.59 -42.52 -17.72
CA ARG A 187 -0.44 -43.46 -18.17
C ARG A 187 0.14 -44.78 -18.70
N ALA A 188 1.26 -44.71 -19.44
CA ALA A 188 1.88 -45.95 -19.96
C ALA A 188 2.43 -46.85 -18.86
N PHE A 189 2.81 -46.27 -17.71
CA PHE A 189 3.30 -47.01 -16.55
C PHE A 189 2.26 -47.18 -15.42
N CYS A 190 1.00 -46.78 -15.64
CA CYS A 190 -0.11 -46.84 -14.67
C CYS A 190 0.26 -46.24 -13.31
N LYS A 191 0.89 -45.04 -13.32
CA LYS A 191 1.38 -44.31 -12.12
C LYS A 191 0.49 -43.11 -11.73
N GLU A 192 -0.76 -43.07 -12.22
CA GLU A 192 -1.68 -41.95 -11.96
C GLU A 192 -1.96 -41.77 -10.46
N ASP A 193 -2.16 -42.84 -9.73
CA ASP A 193 -2.47 -42.79 -8.30
C ASP A 193 -1.28 -42.28 -7.48
N GLU A 194 -0.05 -42.74 -7.80
CA GLU A 194 1.18 -42.34 -7.13
C GLU A 194 1.46 -40.83 -7.34
N GLU A 195 1.29 -40.34 -8.56
CA GLU A 195 1.45 -38.93 -8.91
C GLU A 195 0.35 -38.06 -8.28
N THR A 196 -0.87 -38.58 -8.20
CA THR A 196 -1.98 -37.90 -7.52
C THR A 196 -1.71 -37.76 -6.03
N ASP A 197 -1.20 -38.81 -5.38
CA ASP A 197 -0.85 -38.80 -3.96
C ASP A 197 0.31 -37.82 -3.68
N ASP A 198 1.34 -37.78 -4.53
CA ASP A 198 2.44 -36.79 -4.38
C ASP A 198 1.92 -35.37 -4.51
N PHE A 199 1.07 -35.10 -5.51
CA PHE A 199 0.43 -33.80 -5.65
C PHE A 199 -0.39 -33.40 -4.41
N ILE A 200 -1.24 -34.34 -3.90
CA ILE A 200 -2.07 -34.10 -2.72
C ILE A 200 -1.19 -33.81 -1.50
N ASN A 201 -0.10 -34.54 -1.30
CA ASN A 201 0.81 -34.31 -0.19
C ASN A 201 1.46 -32.92 -0.25
N LYS A 202 2.01 -32.51 -1.39
CA LYS A 202 2.62 -31.19 -1.60
C LYS A 202 1.60 -30.07 -1.45
N ASN A 203 0.37 -30.28 -1.97
CA ASN A 203 -0.71 -29.30 -1.84
C ASN A 203 -1.19 -29.17 -0.37
N ASN A 204 -1.23 -30.27 0.38
CA ASN A 204 -1.57 -30.21 1.81
C ASN A 204 -0.51 -29.47 2.61
N GLU A 205 0.78 -29.66 2.32
CA GLU A 205 1.88 -28.90 2.93
C GLU A 205 1.81 -27.40 2.62
N LEU A 206 1.51 -27.04 1.36
CA LEU A 206 1.26 -25.68 0.95
C LEU A 206 0.09 -25.07 1.72
N THR A 207 -1.04 -25.79 1.76
CA THR A 207 -2.26 -25.38 2.46
C THR A 207 -2.01 -25.16 3.95
N ALA A 208 -1.29 -26.06 4.61
CA ALA A 208 -0.93 -25.92 6.03
C ALA A 208 -0.08 -24.66 6.27
N SER A 209 0.89 -24.40 5.40
CA SER A 209 1.73 -23.21 5.48
C SER A 209 0.95 -21.92 5.21
N GLN A 210 0.06 -21.91 4.23
CA GLN A 210 -0.82 -20.77 3.94
C GLN A 210 -1.77 -20.48 5.11
N LYS A 211 -2.39 -21.52 5.70
CA LYS A 211 -3.23 -21.37 6.90
C LYS A 211 -2.46 -20.80 8.08
N PHE A 212 -1.23 -21.25 8.30
CA PHE A 212 -0.39 -20.72 9.39
C PHE A 212 -0.06 -19.25 9.20
N VAL A 213 0.39 -18.85 8.00
CA VAL A 213 0.67 -17.44 7.68
C VAL A 213 -0.60 -16.60 7.72
N GLY A 214 -1.73 -17.16 7.22
CA GLY A 214 -3.03 -16.51 7.30
C GLY A 214 -3.47 -16.22 8.74
N LYS A 215 -3.26 -17.15 9.67
CA LYS A 215 -3.55 -16.92 11.10
C LYS A 215 -2.72 -15.78 11.69
N ILE A 216 -1.42 -15.71 11.39
CA ILE A 216 -0.55 -14.63 11.86
C ILE A 216 -0.98 -13.28 11.27
N SER A 217 -1.24 -13.25 9.96
CA SER A 217 -1.69 -12.03 9.29
C SER A 217 -3.07 -11.56 9.76
N ALA A 218 -3.96 -12.50 10.09
CA ALA A 218 -5.29 -12.19 10.61
C ALA A 218 -5.26 -11.56 12.01
N LEU A 219 -4.21 -11.84 12.82
CA LEU A 219 -4.03 -11.21 14.13
C LEU A 219 -3.72 -9.70 14.06
N MET A 220 -3.24 -9.22 12.92
CA MET A 220 -2.84 -7.82 12.78
C MET A 220 -4.00 -6.85 13.08
N ASN A 221 -5.16 -7.08 12.49
CA ASN A 221 -6.32 -6.21 12.69
C ASN A 221 -6.86 -6.26 14.14
N PRO A 222 -7.18 -7.42 14.73
CA PRO A 222 -7.67 -7.49 16.10
C PRO A 222 -6.70 -6.86 17.11
N VAL A 223 -5.40 -7.15 17.02
CA VAL A 223 -4.38 -6.59 17.92
C VAL A 223 -4.33 -5.07 17.80
N THR A 224 -4.32 -4.56 16.57
CA THR A 224 -4.35 -3.13 16.31
C THR A 224 -5.61 -2.49 16.91
N TYR A 225 -6.79 -3.08 16.69
CA TYR A 225 -8.04 -2.58 17.28
C TYR A 225 -8.04 -2.58 18.81
N VAL A 226 -7.50 -3.62 19.44
CA VAL A 226 -7.40 -3.67 20.92
C VAL A 226 -6.51 -2.55 21.44
N ILE A 227 -5.33 -2.35 20.87
CA ILE A 227 -4.40 -1.29 21.27
C ILE A 227 -5.08 0.08 21.20
N ILE A 228 -5.81 0.31 20.10
CA ILE A 228 -6.50 1.56 19.85
C ILE A 228 -7.63 1.80 20.83
N ASN A 229 -8.49 0.80 21.02
CA ASN A 229 -9.61 0.96 21.96
C ASN A 229 -9.09 1.17 23.39
N LEU A 230 -8.02 0.51 23.81
CA LEU A 230 -7.37 0.78 25.09
C LEU A 230 -6.84 2.22 25.17
N ALA A 231 -6.25 2.71 24.08
CA ALA A 231 -5.78 4.09 24.00
C ALA A 231 -6.94 5.10 24.08
N ILE A 232 -8.04 4.83 23.37
CA ILE A 232 -9.25 5.65 23.39
C ILE A 232 -9.85 5.66 24.82
N ILE A 233 -9.96 4.51 25.47
CA ILE A 233 -10.44 4.42 26.85
C ILE A 233 -9.56 5.27 27.78
N ARG A 234 -8.24 5.16 27.64
CA ARG A 234 -7.31 5.95 28.44
C ARG A 234 -7.43 7.45 28.14
N LEU A 235 -7.59 7.81 26.88
CA LEU A 235 -7.78 9.20 26.45
C LEU A 235 -9.07 9.80 27.02
N ILE A 236 -10.18 9.06 26.90
CA ILE A 236 -11.49 9.51 27.45
C ILE A 236 -11.41 9.65 28.97
N HIS A 237 -10.82 8.68 29.68
CA HIS A 237 -10.65 8.75 31.13
C HIS A 237 -9.80 9.97 31.53
N THR A 238 -8.65 10.18 30.89
CA THR A 238 -7.80 11.34 31.16
C THR A 238 -8.50 12.64 30.83
N GLY A 239 -9.20 12.68 29.68
CA GLY A 239 -10.01 13.83 29.26
C GLY A 239 -11.12 14.16 30.24
N ALA A 240 -11.89 13.15 30.68
CA ALA A 240 -12.97 13.33 31.65
C ALA A 240 -12.50 13.95 32.98
N VAL A 241 -11.40 13.41 33.54
CA VAL A 241 -10.80 13.97 34.76
C VAL A 241 -10.37 15.44 34.57
N ARG A 242 -9.84 15.78 33.41
CA ARG A 242 -9.40 17.14 33.10
C ARG A 242 -10.54 18.09 32.79
N VAL A 243 -11.65 17.59 32.27
CA VAL A 243 -12.90 18.36 32.09
C VAL A 243 -13.53 18.66 33.46
N GLU A 244 -13.57 17.67 34.36
CA GLU A 244 -14.06 17.87 35.72
C GLU A 244 -13.21 18.90 36.49
N ALA A 245 -11.89 18.91 36.24
CA ALA A 245 -10.98 19.89 36.81
C ALA A 245 -11.08 21.29 36.14
N GLY A 246 -11.94 21.47 35.15
CA GLY A 246 -12.10 22.74 34.42
C GLY A 246 -10.92 23.14 33.52
N ILE A 247 -10.03 22.19 33.21
CA ILE A 247 -8.82 22.44 32.39
C ILE A 247 -9.12 22.23 30.91
N LEU A 248 -10.01 21.32 30.57
CA LEU A 248 -10.41 20.98 29.20
C LEU A 248 -11.91 21.16 29.01
N THR A 249 -12.31 21.40 27.77
CA THR A 249 -13.72 21.42 27.37
C THR A 249 -14.16 20.04 26.84
N GLN A 250 -15.45 19.77 26.81
CA GLN A 250 -15.99 18.51 26.28
C GLN A 250 -15.69 18.36 24.79
N GLY A 251 -15.81 19.45 24.02
CA GLY A 251 -15.48 19.46 22.61
C GLY A 251 -14.00 19.18 22.33
N ALA A 252 -13.10 19.67 23.19
CA ALA A 252 -11.67 19.38 23.10
C ALA A 252 -11.38 17.87 23.23
N VAL A 253 -12.07 17.15 24.13
CA VAL A 253 -11.94 15.68 24.27
C VAL A 253 -12.46 14.98 23.03
N VAL A 254 -13.54 15.44 22.42
CA VAL A 254 -14.09 14.89 21.17
C VAL A 254 -13.11 15.14 20.00
N ALA A 255 -12.48 16.33 19.94
CA ALA A 255 -11.46 16.60 18.92
C ALA A 255 -10.25 15.68 19.07
N LEU A 256 -9.76 15.47 20.30
CA LEU A 256 -8.68 14.54 20.58
C LEU A 256 -9.05 13.10 20.16
N TYR A 257 -10.26 12.64 20.46
CA TYR A 257 -10.75 11.33 20.00
C TYR A 257 -10.72 11.20 18.46
N ASN A 258 -11.18 12.23 17.75
CA ASN A 258 -11.16 12.25 16.29
C ASN A 258 -9.73 12.22 15.73
N TYR A 259 -8.80 12.99 16.30
CA TYR A 259 -7.39 12.94 15.91
C TYR A 259 -6.76 11.58 16.15
N MET A 260 -7.04 10.94 17.30
CA MET A 260 -6.58 9.58 17.58
C MET A 260 -7.07 8.60 16.50
N SER A 261 -8.35 8.66 16.16
CA SER A 261 -8.96 7.81 15.13
C SER A 261 -8.35 8.05 13.74
N GLN A 262 -8.04 9.30 13.38
CA GLN A 262 -7.38 9.64 12.12
C GLN A 262 -5.96 9.07 12.05
N ILE A 263 -5.12 9.25 13.08
CA ILE A 263 -3.76 8.71 13.14
C ILE A 263 -3.77 7.22 12.86
N LEU A 264 -4.72 6.50 13.45
CA LEU A 264 -4.88 5.09 13.33
C LEU A 264 -5.17 4.61 11.92
N VAL A 265 -6.17 5.21 11.29
CA VAL A 265 -6.54 4.90 9.91
C VAL A 265 -5.37 5.17 8.97
N GLU A 266 -4.64 6.28 9.18
CA GLU A 266 -3.50 6.63 8.34
C GLU A 266 -2.28 5.70 8.56
N LEU A 267 -2.04 5.19 9.78
CA LEU A 267 -0.97 4.21 10.04
C LEU A 267 -1.25 2.87 9.32
N ILE A 268 -2.51 2.41 9.32
CA ILE A 268 -2.90 1.19 8.58
C ILE A 268 -2.71 1.41 7.07
N LYS A 269 -3.12 2.56 6.55
CA LYS A 269 -2.92 2.91 5.13
C LYS A 269 -1.43 2.95 4.77
N LEU A 270 -0.59 3.50 5.66
CA LEU A 270 0.86 3.59 5.46
C LEU A 270 1.50 2.20 5.40
N ALA A 271 1.11 1.27 6.28
CA ALA A 271 1.61 -0.10 6.25
C ALA A 271 1.28 -0.80 4.91
N ASN A 272 0.03 -0.69 4.46
CA ASN A 272 -0.40 -1.23 3.16
C ASN A 272 0.33 -0.56 1.98
N LEU A 273 0.61 0.73 2.07
CA LEU A 273 1.36 1.48 1.06
C LEU A 273 2.78 0.93 0.92
N ILE A 274 3.49 0.69 2.03
CA ILE A 274 4.87 0.15 2.03
C ILE A 274 4.90 -1.20 1.30
N ILE A 275 3.95 -2.09 1.58
CA ILE A 275 3.86 -3.40 0.92
C ILE A 275 3.68 -3.23 -0.60
N ASN A 276 2.77 -2.35 -1.03
CA ASN A 276 2.51 -2.13 -2.45
C ASN A 276 3.68 -1.47 -3.18
N ILE A 277 4.35 -0.50 -2.54
CA ILE A 277 5.54 0.14 -3.10
C ILE A 277 6.67 -0.88 -3.24
N THR A 278 6.92 -1.73 -2.23
CA THR A 278 7.95 -2.78 -2.29
C THR A 278 7.72 -3.73 -3.45
N LYS A 279 6.47 -4.17 -3.68
CA LYS A 279 6.11 -4.99 -4.84
C LYS A 279 6.37 -4.25 -6.16
N SER A 280 6.04 -2.97 -6.22
CA SER A 280 6.20 -2.15 -7.42
C SER A 280 7.68 -1.90 -7.76
N ILE A 281 8.53 -1.68 -6.73
CA ILE A 281 9.98 -1.58 -6.89
C ILE A 281 10.55 -2.90 -7.41
N ALA A 282 10.13 -4.05 -6.86
CA ALA A 282 10.57 -5.35 -7.36
C ALA A 282 10.20 -5.58 -8.84
N CYS A 283 8.99 -5.16 -9.25
CA CYS A 283 8.59 -5.18 -10.66
C CYS A 283 9.42 -4.21 -11.51
N GLY A 284 9.70 -3.01 -11.01
CA GLY A 284 10.57 -2.04 -11.66
C GLY A 284 11.98 -2.56 -11.88
N ASN A 285 12.57 -3.21 -10.89
CA ASN A 285 13.90 -3.83 -11.00
C ASN A 285 13.93 -4.93 -12.07
N ARG A 286 12.85 -5.72 -12.21
CA ARG A 286 12.76 -6.73 -13.27
C ARG A 286 12.63 -6.12 -14.68
N ILE A 287 11.95 -4.99 -14.79
CA ILE A 287 11.89 -4.22 -16.06
C ILE A 287 13.25 -3.63 -16.36
N GLN A 288 13.92 -3.05 -15.36
CA GLN A 288 15.26 -2.50 -15.49
C GLN A 288 16.27 -3.55 -15.94
N ALA A 289 16.20 -4.76 -15.38
CA ALA A 289 17.08 -5.87 -15.79
C ALA A 289 16.97 -6.22 -17.28
N VAL A 290 15.80 -6.04 -17.90
CA VAL A 290 15.64 -6.21 -19.36
C VAL A 290 16.26 -5.03 -20.12
N LEU A 291 16.10 -3.79 -19.62
CA LEU A 291 16.66 -2.59 -20.22
C LEU A 291 18.19 -2.55 -20.14
N ASP A 292 18.79 -3.20 -19.14
CA ASP A 292 20.25 -3.26 -18.94
C ASP A 292 20.94 -4.25 -19.89
N ILE A 293 20.22 -5.11 -20.60
CA ILE A 293 20.76 -6.03 -21.59
C ILE A 293 21.23 -5.21 -22.79
N LYS A 294 22.53 -5.26 -23.07
CA LYS A 294 23.11 -4.54 -24.19
C LYS A 294 22.83 -5.31 -25.50
N PRO A 295 22.21 -4.68 -26.50
CA PRO A 295 21.99 -5.33 -27.78
C PRO A 295 23.36 -5.70 -28.41
N CYS A 296 23.55 -6.97 -28.67
CA CYS A 296 24.77 -7.48 -29.35
C CYS A 296 24.58 -7.49 -30.88
N LEU A 297 23.79 -6.57 -31.42
CA LEU A 297 23.76 -6.34 -32.86
C LEU A 297 25.02 -5.59 -33.25
N LEU A 298 26.07 -6.36 -33.61
CA LEU A 298 27.16 -5.82 -34.40
C LEU A 298 26.57 -5.32 -35.73
N TYR A 299 26.50 -4.02 -35.89
CA TYR A 299 26.35 -3.43 -37.21
C TYR A 299 27.60 -3.84 -37.99
N THR A 300 27.57 -4.98 -38.66
CA THR A 300 28.54 -5.28 -39.68
C THR A 300 28.36 -4.23 -40.76
N SER A 301 29.37 -3.40 -40.99
CA SER A 301 29.45 -2.58 -42.19
C SER A 301 29.07 -3.46 -43.40
N PRO A 302 28.37 -2.91 -44.41
CA PRO A 302 27.96 -3.70 -45.56
C PRO A 302 29.16 -4.49 -46.11
N SER A 303 28.96 -5.79 -46.28
CA SER A 303 29.98 -6.66 -46.80
C SER A 303 30.52 -6.09 -48.10
N PRO A 304 31.83 -6.15 -48.33
CA PRO A 304 32.39 -5.73 -49.64
C PRO A 304 31.77 -6.44 -50.85
N ARG A 305 31.02 -7.53 -50.64
CA ARG A 305 30.25 -8.24 -51.68
C ARG A 305 28.98 -7.52 -52.14
N ASP A 306 28.43 -6.63 -51.30
CA ASP A 306 27.21 -5.88 -51.67
C ASP A 306 27.48 -4.67 -52.57
N SER A 307 28.75 -4.31 -52.74
CA SER A 307 29.19 -3.21 -53.63
C SER A 307 29.56 -3.65 -55.06
N THR A 308 29.41 -4.93 -55.40
CA THR A 308 29.79 -5.47 -56.73
C THR A 308 28.60 -5.89 -57.60
N SER A 309 27.36 -5.52 -57.26
CA SER A 309 26.18 -5.72 -58.09
C SER A 309 25.55 -4.38 -58.49
N SER A 310 26.21 -3.65 -59.36
CA SER A 310 25.64 -2.61 -60.19
C SER A 310 26.31 -2.61 -61.55
#